data_74d245bfbb45c2338f0d07add4684108
#
_entry.id   74d245bfbb45c2338f0d07add4684108
#
_cell.length_a   1.000
_cell.length_b   1.000
_cell.length_c   1.000
_cell.angle_alpha   90.00
_cell.angle_beta   90.00
_cell.angle_gamma   90.00
#
_symmetry.space_group_name_H-M   'P 1'
#
loop_
_entity.id
_entity.type
_entity.pdbx_description
1 polymer ?
#
loop_
_entity_poly.entity_id
_entity_poly.type
_entity_poly.pdbx_seq_one_letter_code
_entity_poly.pdbx_strand_id
1 'polypeptide(L)'
;MNLFSIIFQLVCEGKLSAYEYLDGYEDFSDNRKLDLKVMLDRCRIFYEETPGKDNEPASFVVNESDIPSGDVRSYYIKEAWYFDQNNSVFDVKTLAICPILTIVDDMGQNTMPMFWIPYENLRPYINTAYIMTSNINNAMTFTLDDYFRRRMFQGDIFKTQNLMNQPLQAYCPTPDSMKREQERIENQLITFEKSLYLQPDTAQLAADTKGKKTKSATVSARGKKTEAAKESKQKEVKVKAPKAQKSAPVRSVRRRR
;
A
#
# COMPACT_ATOMS: atom_id res chain seq x y z
N MET A 1 -6.62 11.89 -18.40
CA MET A 1 -7.70 10.99 -17.97
C MET A 1 -7.24 10.31 -16.70
N ASN A 2 -8.02 10.35 -15.61
CA ASN A 2 -7.68 9.67 -14.37
C ASN A 2 -8.42 8.34 -14.25
N LEU A 3 -8.05 7.50 -13.27
CA LEU A 3 -8.65 6.18 -13.07
C LEU A 3 -10.17 6.28 -12.86
N PHE A 4 -10.62 7.27 -12.08
CA PHE A 4 -12.05 7.44 -11.81
C PHE A 4 -12.83 7.75 -13.08
N SER A 5 -12.32 8.63 -13.95
CA SER A 5 -12.98 8.94 -15.24
C SER A 5 -13.15 7.71 -16.13
N ILE A 6 -12.13 6.84 -16.17
CA ILE A 6 -12.21 5.56 -16.91
C ILE A 6 -13.31 4.67 -16.30
N ILE A 7 -13.27 4.47 -15.00
CA ILE A 7 -14.24 3.64 -14.27
C ILE A 7 -15.67 4.16 -14.51
N PHE A 8 -15.85 5.47 -14.29
CA PHE A 8 -17.16 6.10 -14.37
C PHE A 8 -17.76 6.00 -15.79
N GLN A 9 -16.95 6.28 -16.81
CA GLN A 9 -17.37 6.14 -18.20
C GLN A 9 -17.82 4.70 -18.52
N LEU A 10 -17.05 3.69 -18.10
CA LEU A 10 -17.36 2.29 -18.32
C LEU A 10 -18.64 1.83 -17.60
N VAL A 11 -18.91 2.39 -16.40
CA VAL A 11 -20.15 2.12 -15.68
C VAL A 11 -21.34 2.78 -16.37
N CYS A 12 -21.21 4.02 -16.83
CA CYS A 12 -22.27 4.72 -17.58
C CYS A 12 -22.58 4.02 -18.93
N GLU A 13 -21.56 3.46 -19.59
CA GLU A 13 -21.72 2.68 -20.80
C GLU A 13 -22.28 1.26 -20.56
N GLY A 14 -22.52 0.88 -19.31
CA GLY A 14 -22.99 -0.45 -18.93
C GLY A 14 -21.98 -1.58 -19.10
N LYS A 15 -20.71 -1.26 -19.38
CA LYS A 15 -19.62 -2.23 -19.57
C LYS A 15 -19.09 -2.79 -18.25
N LEU A 16 -19.23 -2.04 -17.16
CA LEU A 16 -18.85 -2.45 -15.81
C LEU A 16 -20.06 -2.43 -14.88
N SER A 17 -20.20 -3.50 -14.10
CA SER A 17 -21.18 -3.56 -13.01
C SER A 17 -20.58 -2.93 -11.76
N ALA A 18 -21.26 -1.93 -11.21
CA ALA A 18 -20.97 -1.38 -9.90
C ALA A 18 -21.76 -2.14 -8.82
N TYR A 19 -21.15 -2.31 -7.65
CA TYR A 19 -21.76 -2.99 -6.50
C TYR A 19 -21.88 -2.03 -5.33
N GLU A 20 -22.92 -2.21 -4.54
CA GLU A 20 -23.20 -1.34 -3.41
C GLU A 20 -22.08 -1.40 -2.36
N TYR A 21 -21.68 -0.22 -1.86
CA TYR A 21 -20.82 -0.13 -0.69
C TYR A 21 -21.65 -0.37 0.57
N LEU A 22 -21.42 -1.51 1.20
CA LEU A 22 -22.00 -1.86 2.49
C LEU A 22 -20.92 -1.74 3.55
N ASP A 23 -21.19 -0.99 4.60
CA ASP A 23 -20.23 -0.78 5.67
C ASP A 23 -19.92 -2.12 6.36
N GLY A 24 -18.74 -2.65 6.08
CA GLY A 24 -18.27 -3.89 6.66
C GLY A 24 -18.40 -5.16 5.80
N TYR A 25 -19.22 -5.18 4.77
CA TYR A 25 -19.39 -6.33 3.90
C TYR A 25 -19.15 -5.95 2.44
N GLU A 26 -18.35 -6.72 1.74
CA GLU A 26 -18.20 -6.62 0.30
C GLU A 26 -18.82 -7.86 -0.36
N ASP A 27 -20.02 -7.69 -0.89
CA ASP A 27 -20.76 -8.70 -1.60
C ASP A 27 -20.89 -8.32 -3.08
N PHE A 28 -20.38 -9.17 -3.95
CA PHE A 28 -20.40 -8.98 -5.41
C PHE A 28 -21.45 -9.87 -6.10
N SER A 29 -22.51 -10.24 -5.37
CA SER A 29 -23.64 -10.98 -5.94
C SER A 29 -24.50 -10.09 -6.83
N ASP A 30 -25.26 -10.72 -7.74
CA ASP A 30 -26.16 -10.00 -8.65
C ASP A 30 -27.23 -9.17 -7.92
N ASN A 31 -27.62 -9.60 -6.71
CA ASN A 31 -28.59 -8.89 -5.88
C ASN A 31 -28.06 -7.55 -5.30
N ARG A 32 -26.76 -7.34 -5.37
CA ARG A 32 -26.07 -6.14 -4.87
C ARG A 32 -25.51 -5.27 -5.97
N LYS A 33 -25.86 -5.57 -7.21
CA LYS A 33 -25.57 -4.66 -8.32
C LYS A 33 -26.30 -3.34 -8.10
N LEU A 34 -25.55 -2.27 -8.20
CA LEU A 34 -26.06 -0.92 -8.06
C LEU A 34 -26.64 -0.46 -9.41
N ASP A 35 -27.87 -0.02 -9.39
CA ASP A 35 -28.49 0.62 -10.55
C ASP A 35 -27.81 1.97 -10.81
N LEU A 36 -27.56 2.29 -12.09
CA LEU A 36 -26.86 3.51 -12.49
C LEU A 36 -27.56 4.76 -11.97
N LYS A 37 -28.89 4.81 -12.05
CA LYS A 37 -29.69 5.94 -11.52
C LYS A 37 -29.46 6.13 -10.03
N VAL A 38 -29.57 5.05 -9.25
CA VAL A 38 -29.36 5.09 -7.80
C VAL A 38 -27.93 5.54 -7.45
N MET A 39 -26.95 5.11 -8.26
CA MET A 39 -25.57 5.53 -8.09
C MET A 39 -25.39 7.03 -8.33
N LEU A 40 -25.93 7.55 -9.42
CA LEU A 40 -25.85 8.97 -9.78
C LEU A 40 -26.54 9.86 -8.72
N ASP A 41 -27.73 9.48 -8.28
CA ASP A 41 -28.48 10.19 -7.23
C ASP A 41 -27.72 10.20 -5.90
N ARG A 42 -27.18 9.04 -5.48
CA ARG A 42 -26.39 8.90 -4.25
C ARG A 42 -25.12 9.75 -4.26
N CYS A 43 -24.46 9.81 -5.40
CA CYS A 43 -23.23 10.59 -5.58
C CYS A 43 -23.48 12.06 -5.90
N ARG A 44 -24.77 12.48 -6.01
CA ARG A 44 -25.19 13.83 -6.37
C ARG A 44 -24.60 14.31 -7.70
N ILE A 45 -24.51 13.39 -8.68
CA ILE A 45 -24.04 13.69 -10.02
C ILE A 45 -25.23 14.06 -10.88
N PHE A 46 -25.17 15.22 -11.56
CA PHE A 46 -26.21 15.64 -12.46
C PHE A 46 -26.20 14.82 -13.74
N TYR A 47 -27.37 14.38 -14.19
CA TYR A 47 -27.54 13.60 -15.40
C TYR A 47 -28.81 14.00 -16.14
N GLU A 48 -28.82 13.78 -17.45
CA GLU A 48 -29.98 13.91 -18.30
C GLU A 48 -30.54 12.51 -18.59
N GLU A 49 -31.82 12.32 -18.28
CA GLU A 49 -32.51 11.06 -18.57
C GLU A 49 -33.16 11.16 -19.94
N THR A 50 -32.72 10.31 -20.87
CA THR A 50 -33.34 10.17 -22.18
C THR A 50 -34.21 8.92 -22.16
N PRO A 51 -35.56 9.07 -22.31
CA PRO A 51 -36.44 7.93 -22.31
C PRO A 51 -36.12 7.01 -23.51
N GLY A 52 -35.97 5.73 -23.21
CA GLY A 52 -35.76 4.71 -24.26
C GLY A 52 -36.94 4.66 -25.24
N LYS A 53 -36.64 4.43 -26.49
CA LYS A 53 -37.65 4.19 -27.52
C LYS A 53 -37.99 2.69 -27.54
N ASP A 54 -39.30 2.37 -27.63
CA ASP A 54 -39.81 1.01 -27.91
C ASP A 54 -39.14 -0.12 -27.07
N ASN A 55 -39.37 -0.15 -25.74
CA ASN A 55 -38.86 -1.15 -24.80
C ASN A 55 -37.35 -1.11 -24.52
N GLU A 56 -36.62 -0.11 -24.96
CA GLU A 56 -35.24 0.08 -24.51
C GLU A 56 -35.21 0.72 -23.12
N PRO A 57 -34.24 0.35 -22.26
CA PRO A 57 -34.07 1.00 -20.96
C PRO A 57 -33.70 2.47 -21.16
N ALA A 58 -34.12 3.33 -20.22
CA ALA A 58 -33.74 4.73 -20.22
C ALA A 58 -32.19 4.85 -20.23
N SER A 59 -31.67 5.72 -21.09
CA SER A 59 -30.25 6.03 -21.12
C SER A 59 -29.97 7.30 -20.31
N PHE A 60 -28.88 7.26 -19.54
CA PHE A 60 -28.45 8.37 -18.71
C PHE A 60 -27.20 9.00 -19.31
N VAL A 61 -27.26 10.28 -19.62
CA VAL A 61 -26.15 11.05 -20.17
C VAL A 61 -25.62 11.98 -19.09
N VAL A 62 -24.34 11.84 -18.75
CA VAL A 62 -23.65 12.71 -17.79
C VAL A 62 -22.68 13.58 -18.57
N ASN A 63 -22.75 14.91 -18.37
CA ASN A 63 -21.81 15.83 -18.98
C ASN A 63 -20.42 15.65 -18.33
N GLU A 64 -19.38 15.81 -19.11
CA GLU A 64 -17.99 15.65 -18.66
C GLU A 64 -17.63 16.61 -17.51
N SER A 65 -18.25 17.80 -17.50
CA SER A 65 -18.10 18.80 -16.42
C SER A 65 -18.70 18.38 -15.07
N ASP A 66 -19.71 17.49 -15.10
CA ASP A 66 -20.43 17.07 -13.91
C ASP A 66 -19.83 15.83 -13.26
N ILE A 67 -18.84 15.23 -13.91
CA ILE A 67 -18.10 14.09 -13.38
C ILE A 67 -17.13 14.59 -12.29
N PRO A 68 -17.25 14.17 -11.02
CA PRO A 68 -16.43 14.67 -9.90
C PRO A 68 -15.01 14.06 -9.91
N SER A 69 -14.35 14.09 -11.05
CA SER A 69 -13.03 13.45 -11.22
C SER A 69 -11.92 14.12 -10.40
N GLY A 70 -12.07 15.39 -10.06
CA GLY A 70 -11.17 16.15 -9.20
C GLY A 70 -11.37 15.89 -7.71
N ASP A 71 -12.56 15.45 -7.31
CA ASP A 71 -12.96 15.23 -5.92
C ASP A 71 -12.72 13.78 -5.47
N VAL A 72 -12.52 12.86 -6.43
CA VAL A 72 -12.12 11.48 -6.16
C VAL A 72 -10.59 11.40 -6.13
N ARG A 73 -10.02 11.49 -4.91
CA ARG A 73 -8.57 11.51 -4.69
C ARG A 73 -8.03 10.26 -4.04
N SER A 74 -8.89 9.46 -3.43
CA SER A 74 -8.52 8.24 -2.71
C SER A 74 -9.42 7.08 -3.10
N TYR A 75 -8.92 5.86 -2.82
CA TYR A 75 -9.62 4.62 -3.16
C TYR A 75 -9.46 3.63 -2.02
N TYR A 76 -10.52 2.87 -1.71
CA TYR A 76 -10.34 1.64 -0.99
C TYR A 76 -9.95 0.54 -1.98
N ILE A 77 -8.92 -0.20 -1.64
CA ILE A 77 -8.43 -1.34 -2.43
C ILE A 77 -8.59 -2.58 -1.56
N LYS A 78 -9.36 -3.54 -2.05
CA LYS A 78 -9.47 -4.86 -1.42
C LYS A 78 -8.43 -5.78 -2.00
N GLU A 79 -7.52 -6.24 -1.15
CA GLU A 79 -6.45 -7.17 -1.51
C GLU A 79 -6.64 -8.52 -0.82
N ALA A 80 -6.21 -9.58 -1.49
CA ALA A 80 -6.05 -10.90 -0.90
C ALA A 80 -4.59 -11.30 -0.94
N TRP A 81 -4.03 -11.60 0.23
CA TRP A 81 -2.71 -12.16 0.39
C TRP A 81 -2.84 -13.69 0.41
N TYR A 82 -2.06 -14.36 -0.43
CA TYR A 82 -2.16 -15.81 -0.57
C TYR A 82 -0.78 -16.45 -0.77
N PHE A 83 -0.69 -17.70 -0.37
CA PHE A 83 0.47 -18.52 -0.61
C PHE A 83 0.10 -19.63 -1.61
N ASP A 84 0.74 -19.61 -2.77
CA ASP A 84 0.62 -20.68 -3.77
C ASP A 84 1.63 -21.79 -3.42
N GLN A 85 1.10 -22.90 -2.93
CA GLN A 85 1.92 -24.06 -2.54
C GLN A 85 2.61 -24.74 -3.73
N ASN A 86 2.01 -24.70 -4.91
CA ASN A 86 2.56 -25.36 -6.09
C ASN A 86 3.81 -24.63 -6.61
N ASN A 87 3.75 -23.30 -6.60
CA ASN A 87 4.84 -22.45 -7.07
C ASN A 87 5.74 -21.94 -5.94
N SER A 88 5.37 -22.20 -4.68
CA SER A 88 6.04 -21.69 -3.48
C SER A 88 6.20 -20.17 -3.50
N VAL A 89 5.17 -19.47 -3.97
CA VAL A 89 5.15 -18.01 -4.09
C VAL A 89 4.13 -17.43 -3.12
N PHE A 90 4.56 -16.45 -2.34
CA PHE A 90 3.70 -15.58 -1.55
C PHE A 90 3.43 -14.32 -2.36
N ASP A 91 2.18 -14.04 -2.67
CA ASP A 91 1.79 -12.93 -3.54
C ASP A 91 0.49 -12.28 -3.08
N VAL A 92 0.18 -11.15 -3.68
CA VAL A 92 -0.97 -10.32 -3.37
C VAL A 92 -1.81 -10.10 -4.63
N LYS A 93 -3.11 -10.28 -4.50
CA LYS A 93 -4.06 -10.05 -5.59
C LYS A 93 -5.04 -8.94 -5.21
N THR A 94 -5.15 -7.92 -6.06
CA THR A 94 -6.22 -6.93 -5.96
C THR A 94 -7.54 -7.57 -6.37
N LEU A 95 -8.53 -7.53 -5.48
CA LEU A 95 -9.87 -8.11 -5.70
C LEU A 95 -10.88 -7.09 -6.18
N ALA A 96 -10.90 -5.90 -5.56
CA ALA A 96 -11.85 -4.86 -5.89
C ALA A 96 -11.31 -3.46 -5.54
N ILE A 97 -11.87 -2.46 -6.20
CA ILE A 97 -11.55 -1.05 -6.00
C ILE A 97 -12.84 -0.29 -5.72
N CYS A 98 -12.82 0.61 -4.73
CA CYS A 98 -13.92 1.52 -4.43
C CYS A 98 -13.41 2.96 -4.44
N PRO A 99 -13.88 3.82 -5.35
CA PRO A 99 -13.59 5.24 -5.34
C PRO A 99 -14.19 5.92 -4.10
N ILE A 100 -13.49 6.89 -3.54
CA ILE A 100 -13.93 7.69 -2.40
C ILE A 100 -14.09 9.12 -2.86
N LEU A 101 -15.33 9.62 -2.80
CA LEU A 101 -15.66 11.00 -3.09
C LEU A 101 -15.35 11.87 -1.86
N THR A 102 -14.59 12.93 -2.08
CA THR A 102 -14.27 13.93 -1.05
C THR A 102 -15.19 15.13 -1.23
N ILE A 103 -16.05 15.37 -0.27
CA ILE A 103 -16.96 16.50 -0.25
C ILE A 103 -16.44 17.52 0.77
N VAL A 104 -16.26 18.77 0.34
CA VAL A 104 -15.86 19.87 1.23
C VAL A 104 -17.10 20.69 1.52
N ASP A 105 -17.59 20.58 2.75
CA ASP A 105 -18.74 21.33 3.27
C ASP A 105 -18.27 22.40 4.26
N ASP A 106 -19.15 23.32 4.65
CA ASP A 106 -18.89 24.35 5.68
C ASP A 106 -18.47 23.75 7.05
N MET A 107 -18.81 22.48 7.28
CA MET A 107 -18.48 21.73 8.49
C MET A 107 -17.11 21.02 8.41
N GLY A 108 -16.46 21.05 7.23
CA GLY A 108 -15.16 20.41 6.99
C GLY A 108 -15.14 19.50 5.78
N GLN A 109 -14.14 18.63 5.75
CA GLN A 109 -13.95 17.65 4.68
C GLN A 109 -14.61 16.32 5.07
N ASN A 110 -15.55 15.88 4.27
CA ASN A 110 -16.25 14.62 4.41
C ASN A 110 -15.84 13.65 3.29
N THR A 111 -15.72 12.38 3.59
CA THR A 111 -15.36 11.33 2.61
C THR A 111 -16.50 10.34 2.50
N MET A 112 -16.93 10.06 1.29
CA MET A 112 -18.01 9.11 0.99
C MET A 112 -17.53 8.03 0.01
N PRO A 113 -17.46 6.76 0.44
CA PRO A 113 -17.24 5.66 -0.49
C PRO A 113 -18.41 5.54 -1.47
N MET A 114 -18.11 5.38 -2.75
CA MET A 114 -19.13 5.40 -3.79
C MET A 114 -19.71 4.01 -4.06
N PHE A 115 -18.91 3.16 -4.66
CA PHE A 115 -19.32 1.80 -5.07
C PHE A 115 -18.09 0.91 -5.25
N TRP A 116 -18.30 -0.40 -5.17
CA TRP A 116 -17.27 -1.38 -5.44
C TRP A 116 -17.27 -1.81 -6.90
N ILE A 117 -16.07 -2.01 -7.44
CA ILE A 117 -15.87 -2.63 -8.76
C ILE A 117 -14.90 -3.81 -8.60
N PRO A 118 -15.28 -5.03 -9.02
CA PRO A 118 -14.37 -6.16 -9.10
C PRO A 118 -13.22 -5.86 -10.05
N TYR A 119 -11.99 -6.07 -9.59
CA TYR A 119 -10.79 -5.73 -10.35
C TYR A 119 -10.68 -6.54 -11.66
N GLU A 120 -11.08 -7.79 -11.65
CA GLU A 120 -11.05 -8.66 -12.83
C GLU A 120 -11.89 -8.10 -13.98
N ASN A 121 -13.03 -7.48 -13.68
CA ASN A 121 -13.89 -6.87 -14.70
C ASN A 121 -13.30 -5.54 -15.23
N LEU A 122 -12.58 -4.82 -14.39
CA LEU A 122 -11.93 -3.56 -14.74
C LEU A 122 -10.64 -3.77 -15.53
N ARG A 123 -9.92 -4.85 -15.26
CA ARG A 123 -8.58 -5.14 -15.77
C ARG A 123 -8.41 -5.04 -17.29
N PRO A 124 -9.32 -5.58 -18.14
CA PRO A 124 -9.19 -5.47 -19.60
C PRO A 124 -9.07 -4.02 -20.10
N TYR A 125 -9.73 -3.09 -19.42
CA TYR A 125 -9.77 -1.69 -19.80
C TYR A 125 -8.56 -0.89 -19.30
N ILE A 126 -8.10 -1.16 -18.09
CA ILE A 126 -6.95 -0.46 -17.49
C ILE A 126 -5.60 -0.98 -17.98
N ASN A 127 -5.56 -2.17 -18.57
CA ASN A 127 -4.34 -2.74 -19.16
C ASN A 127 -3.87 -1.97 -20.41
N THR A 128 -4.75 -1.21 -21.05
CA THR A 128 -4.42 -0.36 -22.21
C THR A 128 -4.16 1.10 -21.82
N ALA A 129 -4.45 1.48 -20.59
CA ALA A 129 -4.29 2.84 -20.09
C ALA A 129 -2.88 3.04 -19.51
N TYR A 130 -2.03 3.78 -20.23
CA TYR A 130 -0.68 4.09 -19.78
C TYR A 130 -0.66 5.28 -18.82
N ILE A 131 0.21 5.20 -17.81
CA ILE A 131 0.40 6.23 -16.78
C ILE A 131 1.85 6.69 -16.71
N MET A 132 2.04 7.95 -16.32
CA MET A 132 3.34 8.47 -15.94
C MET A 132 3.59 8.15 -14.45
N THR A 133 4.66 7.41 -14.18
CA THR A 133 5.06 7.04 -12.82
C THR A 133 6.21 7.89 -12.28
N SER A 134 6.81 8.74 -13.12
CA SER A 134 7.94 9.59 -12.75
C SER A 134 7.82 10.96 -13.40
N ASN A 135 8.11 12.01 -12.62
CA ASN A 135 8.19 13.39 -13.12
C ASN A 135 9.53 13.71 -13.82
N ILE A 136 10.52 12.83 -13.70
CA ILE A 136 11.87 13.04 -14.26
C ILE A 136 11.95 12.51 -15.70
N ASN A 137 11.23 11.43 -15.96
CA ASN A 137 11.18 10.80 -17.27
C ASN A 137 9.71 10.69 -17.71
N ASN A 138 9.31 11.44 -18.73
CA ASN A 138 7.95 11.43 -19.27
C ASN A 138 7.61 10.16 -20.06
N ALA A 139 8.40 9.09 -19.96
CA ALA A 139 8.10 7.82 -20.57
C ALA A 139 6.91 7.14 -19.89
N MET A 140 5.82 6.97 -20.61
CA MET A 140 4.66 6.18 -20.18
C MET A 140 4.97 4.70 -20.43
N THR A 141 5.70 4.06 -19.50
CA THR A 141 6.14 2.66 -19.63
C THR A 141 5.25 1.68 -18.88
N PHE A 142 4.45 2.17 -17.93
CA PHE A 142 3.58 1.35 -17.10
C PHE A 142 2.12 1.59 -17.44
N THR A 143 1.36 0.51 -17.40
CA THR A 143 -0.10 0.58 -17.47
C THR A 143 -0.70 0.75 -16.06
N LEU A 144 -1.98 1.11 -15.98
CA LEU A 144 -2.69 1.11 -14.71
C LEU A 144 -2.75 -0.30 -14.09
N ASP A 145 -2.85 -1.37 -14.90
CA ASP A 145 -2.79 -2.74 -14.40
C ASP A 145 -1.43 -3.04 -13.76
N ASP A 146 -0.33 -2.63 -14.39
CA ASP A 146 1.02 -2.78 -13.81
C ASP A 146 1.17 -2.03 -12.49
N TYR A 147 0.57 -0.84 -12.38
CA TYR A 147 0.60 -0.03 -11.16
C TYR A 147 -0.04 -0.76 -9.98
N PHE A 148 -1.18 -1.40 -10.18
CA PHE A 148 -1.84 -2.20 -9.14
C PHE A 148 -1.12 -3.51 -8.86
N ARG A 149 -0.72 -4.25 -9.87
CA ARG A 149 -0.03 -5.54 -9.72
C ARG A 149 1.32 -5.42 -9.01
N ARG A 150 2.04 -4.34 -9.28
CA ARG A 150 3.33 -4.05 -8.62
C ARG A 150 3.19 -3.31 -7.30
N ARG A 151 1.96 -3.05 -6.87
CA ARG A 151 1.66 -2.27 -5.65
C ARG A 151 2.46 -0.96 -5.57
N MET A 152 2.46 -0.20 -6.68
CA MET A 152 3.18 1.07 -6.75
C MET A 152 2.43 2.21 -6.02
N PHE A 153 1.27 1.93 -5.46
CA PHE A 153 0.48 2.84 -4.62
C PHE A 153 0.93 2.78 -3.16
N GLN A 154 0.64 3.85 -2.45
CA GLN A 154 0.82 3.94 -1.01
C GLN A 154 -0.55 4.08 -0.36
N GLY A 155 -0.72 3.45 0.79
CA GLY A 155 -1.97 3.52 1.53
C GLY A 155 -1.84 2.83 2.88
N ASP A 156 -2.73 3.22 3.79
CA ASP A 156 -2.81 2.66 5.14
C ASP A 156 -3.84 1.54 5.19
N ILE A 157 -3.60 0.56 6.05
CA ILE A 157 -4.55 -0.53 6.27
C ILE A 157 -5.78 0.03 6.99
N PHE A 158 -6.92 0.03 6.30
CA PHE A 158 -8.18 0.48 6.85
C PHE A 158 -8.91 -0.63 7.61
N LYS A 159 -8.88 -1.86 7.06
CA LYS A 159 -9.61 -3.00 7.57
C LYS A 159 -8.89 -4.29 7.22
N THR A 160 -8.95 -5.27 8.11
CA THR A 160 -8.55 -6.66 7.84
C THR A 160 -9.75 -7.56 8.02
N GLN A 161 -9.68 -8.77 7.47
CA GLN A 161 -10.70 -9.79 7.75
C GLN A 161 -10.64 -10.19 9.22
N ASN A 162 -11.69 -9.89 9.97
CA ASN A 162 -11.82 -10.21 11.39
C ASN A 162 -13.22 -10.72 11.68
N LEU A 163 -13.38 -11.43 12.82
CA LEU A 163 -14.66 -12.05 13.21
C LEU A 163 -15.81 -11.04 13.36
N MET A 164 -15.50 -9.84 13.80
CA MET A 164 -16.49 -8.77 13.99
C MET A 164 -16.72 -7.96 12.72
N ASN A 165 -15.92 -8.19 11.67
CA ASN A 165 -15.92 -7.47 10.41
C ASN A 165 -15.84 -5.94 10.54
N GLN A 166 -15.16 -5.46 11.59
CA GLN A 166 -15.04 -4.04 11.94
C GLN A 166 -13.78 -3.42 11.32
N PRO A 167 -13.84 -2.13 10.91
CA PRO A 167 -12.65 -1.38 10.50
C PRO A 167 -11.73 -1.10 11.70
N LEU A 168 -10.46 -0.81 11.44
CA LEU A 168 -9.48 -0.52 12.50
C LEU A 168 -9.93 0.65 13.39
N GLN A 169 -10.59 1.65 12.82
CA GLN A 169 -11.10 2.80 13.57
C GLN A 169 -12.08 2.43 14.68
N ALA A 170 -12.83 1.33 14.53
CA ALA A 170 -13.83 0.92 15.52
C ALA A 170 -13.20 0.40 16.83
N TYR A 171 -12.01 -0.23 16.75
CA TYR A 171 -11.34 -0.76 17.94
C TYR A 171 -10.01 -0.06 18.27
N CYS A 172 -9.53 0.82 17.39
CA CYS A 172 -8.36 1.66 17.62
C CYS A 172 -8.79 3.14 17.61
N PRO A 173 -9.28 3.69 18.73
CA PRO A 173 -9.88 5.03 18.77
C PRO A 173 -8.85 6.17 18.66
N THR A 174 -7.56 5.90 18.89
CA THR A 174 -6.51 6.93 18.79
C THR A 174 -5.64 6.70 17.57
N PRO A 175 -5.14 7.79 16.91
CA PRO A 175 -4.24 7.66 15.76
C PRO A 175 -3.00 6.81 16.04
N ASP A 176 -2.43 6.92 17.25
CA ASP A 176 -1.27 6.14 17.65
C ASP A 176 -1.58 4.65 17.80
N SER A 177 -2.76 4.30 18.33
CA SER A 177 -3.18 2.89 18.43
C SER A 177 -3.43 2.30 17.06
N MET A 178 -4.02 3.06 16.15
CA MET A 178 -4.27 2.66 14.77
C MET A 178 -2.94 2.38 14.04
N LYS A 179 -1.99 3.29 14.15
CA LYS A 179 -0.67 3.14 13.51
C LYS A 179 0.09 1.92 14.04
N ARG A 180 0.08 1.69 15.35
CA ARG A 180 0.68 0.47 15.95
C ARG A 180 0.04 -0.80 15.45
N GLU A 181 -1.27 -0.80 15.27
CA GLU A 181 -1.99 -1.98 14.77
C GLU A 181 -1.70 -2.23 13.30
N GLN A 182 -1.62 -1.18 12.48
CA GLN A 182 -1.20 -1.27 11.08
C GLN A 182 0.21 -1.84 10.98
N GLU A 183 1.17 -1.29 11.73
CA GLU A 183 2.55 -1.80 11.80
C GLU A 183 2.59 -3.27 12.28
N ARG A 184 1.74 -3.66 13.23
CA ARG A 184 1.64 -5.04 13.71
C ARG A 184 1.22 -5.99 12.59
N ILE A 185 0.19 -5.60 11.82
CA ILE A 185 -0.34 -6.39 10.71
C ILE A 185 0.72 -6.53 9.60
N GLU A 186 1.36 -5.43 9.22
CA GLU A 186 2.44 -5.44 8.22
C GLU A 186 3.61 -6.33 8.65
N ASN A 187 4.03 -6.22 9.91
CA ASN A 187 5.09 -7.07 10.45
C ASN A 187 4.71 -8.55 10.49
N GLN A 188 3.44 -8.88 10.71
CA GLN A 188 2.96 -10.27 10.62
C GLN A 188 3.07 -10.81 9.20
N LEU A 189 2.66 -10.03 8.19
CA LEU A 189 2.78 -10.42 6.78
C LEU A 189 4.24 -10.62 6.37
N ILE A 190 5.11 -9.68 6.71
CA ILE A 190 6.55 -9.76 6.43
C ILE A 190 7.21 -10.97 7.14
N THR A 191 6.82 -11.21 8.40
CA THR A 191 7.35 -12.34 9.18
C THR A 191 6.89 -13.67 8.59
N PHE A 192 5.62 -13.75 8.16
CA PHE A 192 5.09 -14.91 7.48
C PHE A 192 5.83 -15.17 6.17
N GLU A 193 6.00 -14.17 5.33
CA GLU A 193 6.77 -14.25 4.09
C GLU A 193 8.19 -14.79 4.35
N LYS A 194 8.90 -14.20 5.31
CA LYS A 194 10.25 -14.64 5.67
C LYS A 194 10.31 -16.08 6.19
N SER A 195 9.25 -16.54 6.86
CA SER A 195 9.18 -17.91 7.38
C SER A 195 8.97 -18.97 6.31
N LEU A 196 8.49 -18.58 5.12
CA LEU A 196 8.31 -19.48 3.98
C LEU A 196 9.63 -19.84 3.29
N TYR A 197 10.65 -19.00 3.46
CA TYR A 197 11.97 -19.25 2.89
C TYR A 197 12.89 -19.80 3.96
N LEU A 198 13.53 -20.96 3.66
CA LEU A 198 14.58 -21.52 4.49
C LEU A 198 15.72 -20.50 4.60
N GLN A 199 15.92 -19.95 5.79
CA GLN A 199 17.13 -19.18 6.06
C GLN A 199 18.31 -20.17 6.12
N PRO A 200 19.38 -19.99 5.33
CA PRO A 200 20.56 -20.81 5.49
C PRO A 200 21.07 -20.63 6.91
N ASP A 201 21.18 -21.74 7.65
CA ASP A 201 21.71 -21.77 9.02
C ASP A 201 23.15 -21.25 9.00
N THR A 202 23.31 -19.95 9.15
CA THR A 202 24.64 -19.31 9.25
C THR A 202 25.44 -19.83 10.44
N ALA A 203 24.77 -20.41 11.44
CA ALA A 203 25.40 -21.09 12.56
C ALA A 203 26.11 -22.40 12.15
N GLN A 204 25.56 -23.18 11.20
CA GLN A 204 26.19 -24.39 10.70
C GLN A 204 27.37 -24.11 9.79
N LEU A 205 27.29 -23.09 8.94
CA LEU A 205 28.42 -22.65 8.09
C LEU A 205 29.60 -22.13 8.92
N ALA A 206 29.34 -21.50 10.07
CA ALA A 206 30.39 -21.06 10.99
C ALA A 206 31.01 -22.23 11.77
N ALA A 207 30.30 -23.32 12.02
CA ALA A 207 30.81 -24.53 12.66
C ALA A 207 31.71 -25.35 11.70
N ASP A 208 31.30 -25.48 10.45
CA ASP A 208 32.07 -26.20 9.42
C ASP A 208 33.39 -25.52 9.02
N THR A 209 33.43 -24.18 9.10
CA THR A 209 34.67 -23.41 8.88
C THR A 209 35.65 -23.48 10.06
N LYS A 210 35.17 -23.74 11.30
CA LYS A 210 36.02 -23.92 12.47
C LYS A 210 36.55 -25.36 12.59
N GLY A 211 35.88 -26.33 11.99
CA GLY A 211 36.30 -27.76 12.02
C GLY A 211 37.46 -28.12 11.08
N LYS A 212 37.84 -27.26 10.16
CA LYS A 212 38.84 -27.57 9.11
C LYS A 212 40.25 -27.03 9.37
N LYS A 213 40.52 -26.46 10.56
CA LYS A 213 41.85 -25.88 10.90
C LYS A 213 42.67 -26.63 11.93
N THR A 214 42.40 -27.92 12.14
CA THR A 214 43.28 -28.73 13.00
C THR A 214 43.46 -30.11 12.45
N LYS A 215 44.33 -30.30 11.46
CA LYS A 215 45.14 -31.47 11.22
C LYS A 215 46.11 -31.21 10.03
N SER A 216 47.27 -30.68 10.33
CA SER A 216 48.42 -30.83 9.47
C SER A 216 49.68 -30.75 10.36
N ALA A 217 50.12 -31.94 10.68
CA ALA A 217 51.49 -32.42 10.74
C ALA A 217 52.54 -31.65 11.54
N THR A 218 52.84 -32.20 12.66
CA THR A 218 54.15 -32.17 13.31
C THR A 218 55.24 -32.74 12.40
N VAL A 219 56.23 -31.93 12.06
CA VAL A 219 57.62 -32.43 11.78
C VAL A 219 58.59 -31.48 12.46
N SER A 220 59.41 -32.09 13.30
CA SER A 220 60.46 -31.55 14.11
C SER A 220 61.66 -31.02 13.33
N ALA A 221 62.23 -29.91 13.74
CA ALA A 221 63.66 -29.66 13.73
C ALA A 221 64.03 -28.48 14.64
N ARG A 222 64.59 -28.76 15.75
CA ARG A 222 65.83 -28.46 16.50
C ARG A 222 66.54 -27.19 16.01
N GLY A 223 66.71 -26.19 16.93
CA GLY A 223 67.84 -25.31 16.84
C GLY A 223 67.75 -23.93 17.40
N LYS A 224 68.33 -23.74 18.61
CA LYS A 224 69.07 -22.57 19.16
C LYS A 224 68.36 -21.21 19.46
N LYS A 225 68.21 -20.96 20.75
CA LYS A 225 68.76 -19.87 21.61
C LYS A 225 69.06 -18.51 20.95
N THR A 226 68.43 -17.44 21.44
CA THR A 226 68.98 -16.40 22.32
C THR A 226 68.01 -15.21 22.39
N GLU A 227 67.62 -14.87 23.58
CA GLU A 227 67.72 -13.63 24.36
C GLU A 227 67.12 -12.33 23.79
N ALA A 228 66.36 -11.76 24.67
CA ALA A 228 66.34 -10.39 25.20
C ALA A 228 65.18 -9.50 24.82
N ALA A 229 64.36 -9.33 25.83
CA ALA A 229 63.81 -8.11 26.40
C ALA A 229 63.52 -6.88 25.47
N LYS A 230 62.30 -6.38 25.48
CA LYS A 230 61.99 -5.11 26.13
C LYS A 230 60.50 -4.77 25.98
N GLU A 231 59.92 -4.33 27.13
CA GLU A 231 58.69 -3.62 27.33
C GLU A 231 58.50 -2.47 26.35
N SER A 232 57.27 -2.28 25.91
CA SER A 232 56.74 -0.92 25.79
C SER A 232 55.21 -0.96 25.88
N LYS A 233 54.75 -0.35 26.98
CA LYS A 233 53.39 0.08 27.24
C LYS A 233 52.95 1.06 26.13
N GLN A 234 51.85 0.84 25.48
CA GLN A 234 51.17 1.90 24.79
C GLN A 234 49.76 2.14 25.35
N LYS A 235 49.54 3.39 25.67
CA LYS A 235 48.42 3.99 26.36
C LYS A 235 47.14 3.92 25.57
N GLU A 236 46.05 3.56 26.25
CA GLU A 236 44.68 3.84 25.81
C GLU A 236 44.46 5.33 25.61
N VAL A 237 44.06 5.72 24.41
CA VAL A 237 43.58 7.08 24.14
C VAL A 237 42.06 7.05 24.17
N LYS A 238 41.48 7.62 25.23
CA LYS A 238 40.07 7.94 25.35
C LYS A 238 39.73 9.07 24.40
N VAL A 239 38.94 8.81 23.36
CA VAL A 239 38.33 9.83 22.52
C VAL A 239 37.09 10.38 23.23
N LYS A 240 37.11 11.67 23.57
CA LYS A 240 35.97 12.40 24.13
C LYS A 240 34.99 12.75 23.04
N ALA A 241 33.68 12.47 23.26
CA ALA A 241 32.57 12.90 22.44
C ALA A 241 32.42 14.44 22.39
N PRO A 242 32.03 15.04 21.27
CA PRO A 242 31.84 16.49 21.18
C PRO A 242 30.54 16.93 21.88
N LYS A 243 30.65 18.02 22.63
CA LYS A 243 29.55 18.69 23.34
C LYS A 243 28.60 19.37 22.36
N ALA A 244 27.29 19.15 22.57
CA ALA A 244 26.21 19.83 21.88
C ALA A 244 26.27 21.36 22.15
N GLN A 245 26.22 22.15 21.07
CA GLN A 245 26.09 23.61 21.14
C GLN A 245 24.64 23.98 21.48
N LYS A 246 24.45 24.78 22.50
CA LYS A 246 23.18 25.39 22.88
C LYS A 246 22.84 26.50 21.90
N SER A 247 21.69 26.40 21.24
CA SER A 247 21.11 27.47 20.44
C SER A 247 20.59 28.60 21.31
N ALA A 248 20.91 29.85 20.93
CA ALA A 248 20.48 31.07 21.59
C ALA A 248 18.99 31.36 21.37
N PRO A 249 18.30 32.04 22.30
CA PRO A 249 16.86 32.31 22.18
C PRO A 249 16.57 33.44 21.18
N VAL A 250 15.62 33.18 20.30
CA VAL A 250 15.12 34.16 19.33
C VAL A 250 14.21 35.17 20.04
N ARG A 251 14.57 36.42 19.92
CA ARG A 251 13.87 37.59 20.49
C ARG A 251 12.62 37.88 19.67
N SER A 252 11.43 37.76 20.26
CA SER A 252 10.17 38.14 19.62
C SER A 252 10.04 39.69 19.61
N VAL A 253 9.89 40.26 18.42
CA VAL A 253 9.56 41.68 18.24
C VAL A 253 8.03 41.82 18.24
N ARG A 254 7.50 42.40 19.32
CA ARG A 254 6.12 42.79 19.48
C ARG A 254 5.88 44.08 18.70
N ARG A 255 5.10 44.05 17.63
CA ARG A 255 4.63 45.26 16.93
C ARG A 255 3.29 45.68 17.54
N ARG A 256 3.28 46.86 18.17
CA ARG A 256 2.09 47.61 18.52
C ARG A 256 1.61 48.39 17.27
N ARG A 257 0.41 48.19 16.86
CA ARG A 257 -0.65 49.20 16.57
C ARG A 257 -1.89 48.49 16.11
#